data_397d53b405515852be94b61afe2f7668
#
_entry.id   397d53b405515852be94b61afe2f7668
#
_cell.length_a   1.000
_cell.length_b   1.000
_cell.length_c   1.000
_cell.angle_alpha   90.00
_cell.angle_beta   90.00
_cell.angle_gamma   90.00
#
_symmetry.space_group_name_H-M   'P 1'
#
loop_
_entity.id
_entity.type
_entity.pdbx_description
1 polymer ?
#
loop_
_entity_poly.entity_id
_entity_poly.type
_entity_poly.pdbx_seq_one_letter_code
_entity_poly.pdbx_strand_id
1 'polypeptide(L)'
;SVYQYVFYMTCPDPDLNPFFNMPEHEKEDIIIEEIELEESTEDGPIRHAIDTCKELYETPTYRAYKGIKTMLDRLARYMETTSIDHGRDGNLTALVNTAAKFDQIRQSFKGAYTDMKNEQQSSVRGGQGLAYDQL
;
A
#
# COMPACT_ATOMS: atom_id res chain seq x y z
N SER A 1 19.97 -2.01 10.62
CA SER A 1 19.72 -3.20 11.42
C SER A 1 18.59 -4.05 10.81
N VAL A 2 18.53 -5.30 11.19
CA VAL A 2 17.47 -6.22 10.73
C VAL A 2 16.08 -5.70 11.12
N TYR A 3 15.94 -5.13 12.30
CA TYR A 3 14.67 -4.56 12.76
C TYR A 3 14.20 -3.41 11.86
N GLN A 4 15.10 -2.55 11.46
CA GLN A 4 14.78 -1.45 10.51
C GLN A 4 14.34 -2.02 9.16
N TYR A 5 15.02 -3.03 8.67
CA TYR A 5 14.68 -3.69 7.41
C TYR A 5 13.25 -4.27 7.46
N VAL A 6 12.95 -5.06 8.48
CA VAL A 6 11.60 -5.65 8.64
C VAL A 6 10.53 -4.56 8.77
N PHE A 7 10.82 -3.51 9.55
CA PHE A 7 9.90 -2.39 9.72
C PHE A 7 9.60 -1.68 8.39
N TYR A 8 10.63 -1.32 7.64
CA TYR A 8 10.44 -0.60 6.37
C TYR A 8 9.82 -1.47 5.27
N MET A 9 10.01 -2.78 5.34
CA MET A 9 9.36 -3.70 4.40
C MET A 9 7.88 -3.90 4.69
N THR A 10 7.43 -3.73 5.92
CA THR A 10 6.09 -4.16 6.35
C THR A 10 5.18 -3.06 6.88
N CYS A 11 5.73 -1.96 7.41
CA CYS A 11 4.91 -0.92 8.03
C CYS A 11 3.97 -0.25 7.02
N PRO A 12 2.65 -0.28 7.23
CA PRO A 12 1.67 0.30 6.31
C PRO A 12 1.35 1.76 6.59
N ASP A 13 2.06 2.41 7.50
CA ASP A 13 1.85 3.82 7.81
C ASP A 13 2.79 4.70 6.99
N PRO A 14 2.26 5.50 6.03
CA PRO A 14 3.09 6.35 5.20
C PRO A 14 3.80 7.47 5.96
N ASP A 15 3.31 7.85 7.15
CA ASP A 15 3.95 8.86 7.98
C ASP A 15 5.21 8.32 8.67
N LEU A 16 5.25 7.01 8.93
CA LEU A 16 6.37 6.35 9.61
C LEU A 16 7.30 5.63 8.64
N ASN A 17 6.82 5.30 7.46
CA ASN A 17 7.56 4.51 6.47
C ASN A 17 7.74 5.29 5.17
N PRO A 18 8.92 5.89 4.94
CA PRO A 18 9.17 6.65 3.71
C PRO A 18 9.17 5.78 2.46
N PHE A 19 9.29 4.46 2.59
CA PHE A 19 9.28 3.51 1.47
C PHE A 19 7.90 2.95 1.16
N PHE A 20 6.85 3.44 1.84
CA PHE A 20 5.50 2.91 1.73
C PHE A 20 4.97 2.85 0.29
N ASN A 21 5.22 3.89 -0.50
CA ASN A 21 4.71 4.00 -1.87
C ASN A 21 5.63 3.41 -2.94
N MET A 22 6.76 2.82 -2.54
CA MET A 22 7.69 2.23 -3.50
C MET A 22 7.16 0.89 -4.05
N PRO A 23 7.41 0.58 -5.34
CA PRO A 23 7.08 -0.73 -5.88
C PRO A 23 7.81 -1.84 -5.12
N GLU A 24 7.11 -2.95 -4.86
CA GLU A 24 7.66 -4.06 -4.08
C GLU A 24 8.98 -4.61 -4.66
N HIS A 25 9.10 -4.67 -5.98
CA HIS A 25 10.29 -5.22 -6.65
C HIS A 25 11.52 -4.33 -6.52
N GLU A 26 11.36 -3.04 -6.21
CA GLU A 26 12.47 -2.10 -6.01
C GLU A 26 12.73 -1.83 -4.53
N LYS A 27 11.72 -2.04 -3.71
CA LYS A 27 11.71 -1.67 -2.29
C LYS A 27 12.82 -2.33 -1.49
N GLU A 28 13.01 -3.62 -1.69
CA GLU A 28 14.02 -4.40 -0.97
C GLU A 28 15.43 -3.84 -1.16
N ASP A 29 15.83 -3.65 -2.41
CA ASP A 29 17.17 -3.18 -2.75
C ASP A 29 17.43 -1.77 -2.22
N ILE A 30 16.43 -0.90 -2.36
CA ILE A 30 16.54 0.49 -1.90
C ILE A 30 16.67 0.57 -0.38
N ILE A 31 15.89 -0.22 0.35
CA ILE A 31 15.96 -0.26 1.81
C ILE A 31 17.31 -0.80 2.27
N ILE A 32 17.79 -1.88 1.67
CA ILE A 32 19.09 -2.48 2.00
C ILE A 32 20.21 -1.45 1.85
N GLU A 33 20.18 -0.69 0.75
CA GLU A 33 21.17 0.35 0.49
C GLU A 33 21.08 1.49 1.50
N GLU A 34 19.87 1.98 1.76
CA GLU A 34 19.65 3.12 2.67
C GLU A 34 20.06 2.84 4.11
N ILE A 35 19.79 1.66 4.61
CA ILE A 35 20.13 1.29 6.00
C ILE A 35 21.47 0.58 6.12
N GLU A 36 22.19 0.42 5.01
CA GLU A 36 23.48 -0.26 4.96
C GLU A 36 23.42 -1.65 5.61
N LEU A 37 22.42 -2.44 5.21
CA LEU A 37 22.20 -3.77 5.78
C LEU A 37 23.26 -4.75 5.28
N GLU A 38 24.00 -5.35 6.21
CA GLU A 38 25.04 -6.33 5.92
C GLU A 38 24.52 -7.77 5.93
N GLU A 39 23.44 -8.03 6.67
CA GLU A 39 22.86 -9.36 6.82
C GLU A 39 22.14 -9.80 5.55
N SER A 40 22.13 -11.12 5.29
CA SER A 40 21.41 -11.68 4.16
C SER A 40 19.90 -11.60 4.37
N THR A 41 19.20 -11.00 3.42
CA THR A 41 17.72 -10.91 3.45
C THR A 41 17.04 -12.22 3.10
N GLU A 42 17.79 -13.20 2.65
CA GLU A 42 17.29 -14.54 2.37
C GLU A 42 17.32 -15.47 3.59
N ASP A 43 17.83 -14.98 4.71
CA ASP A 43 17.79 -15.67 5.98
C ASP A 43 16.35 -16.03 6.37
N GLY A 44 16.13 -17.30 6.73
CA GLY A 44 14.81 -17.80 7.12
C GLY A 44 14.14 -17.03 8.25
N PRO A 45 14.82 -16.72 9.37
CA PRO A 45 14.24 -15.88 10.43
C PRO A 45 13.80 -14.50 9.98
N ILE A 46 14.56 -13.84 9.11
CA ILE A 46 14.20 -12.51 8.57
C ILE A 46 12.96 -12.62 7.71
N ARG A 47 12.88 -13.58 6.81
CA ARG A 47 11.70 -13.80 5.97
C ARG A 47 10.48 -14.16 6.80
N HIS A 48 10.65 -14.98 7.82
CA HIS A 48 9.57 -15.33 8.73
C HIS A 48 9.06 -14.09 9.49
N ALA A 49 9.95 -13.23 9.94
CA ALA A 49 9.58 -11.98 10.61
C ALA A 49 8.78 -11.06 9.68
N ILE A 50 9.20 -10.94 8.42
CA ILE A 50 8.49 -10.15 7.40
C ILE A 50 7.08 -10.70 7.18
N ASP A 51 6.95 -12.01 6.97
CA ASP A 51 5.66 -12.65 6.73
C ASP A 51 4.72 -12.50 7.93
N THR A 52 5.23 -12.66 9.14
CA THR A 52 4.47 -12.47 10.36
C THR A 52 3.98 -11.03 10.51
N CYS A 53 4.84 -10.06 10.28
CA CYS A 53 4.46 -8.64 10.35
C CYS A 53 3.43 -8.28 9.28
N LYS A 54 3.56 -8.80 8.06
CA LYS A 54 2.58 -8.60 7.00
C LYS A 54 1.21 -9.13 7.40
N GLU A 55 1.14 -10.31 8.00
CA GLU A 55 -0.11 -10.88 8.50
C GLU A 55 -0.74 -10.01 9.59
N LEU A 56 0.07 -9.52 10.52
CA LEU A 56 -0.39 -8.66 11.61
C LEU A 56 -0.97 -7.34 11.11
N TYR A 57 -0.42 -6.79 10.03
CA TYR A 57 -0.90 -5.55 9.43
C TYR A 57 -2.06 -5.75 8.45
N GLU A 58 -2.35 -6.98 8.04
CA GLU A 58 -3.39 -7.30 7.06
C GLU A 58 -4.77 -7.26 7.71
N THR A 59 -5.35 -6.06 7.80
CA THR A 59 -6.72 -5.86 8.27
C THR A 59 -7.66 -5.73 7.07
N PRO A 60 -9.00 -5.92 7.24
CA PRO A 60 -9.97 -5.65 6.17
C PRO A 60 -9.87 -4.23 5.61
N THR A 61 -9.65 -3.24 6.46
CA THR A 61 -9.49 -1.84 6.07
C THR A 61 -8.24 -1.65 5.20
N TYR A 62 -7.12 -2.23 5.60
CA TYR A 62 -5.88 -2.17 4.82
C TYR A 62 -6.02 -2.92 3.49
N ARG A 63 -6.69 -4.07 3.52
CA ARG A 63 -6.96 -4.86 2.30
C ARG A 63 -7.84 -4.10 1.32
N ALA A 64 -8.88 -3.40 1.79
CA ALA A 64 -9.73 -2.55 0.97
C ALA A 64 -8.92 -1.42 0.33
N TYR A 65 -8.06 -0.77 1.09
CA TYR A 65 -7.16 0.26 0.59
C TYR A 65 -6.27 -0.26 -0.54
N LYS A 66 -5.60 -1.39 -0.34
CA LYS A 66 -4.74 -2.00 -1.36
C LYS A 66 -5.51 -2.36 -2.64
N GLY A 67 -6.71 -2.92 -2.48
CA GLY A 67 -7.56 -3.29 -3.61
C GLY A 67 -8.00 -2.10 -4.45
N ILE A 68 -8.44 -1.03 -3.81
CA ILE A 68 -8.84 0.20 -4.50
C ILE A 68 -7.64 0.85 -5.19
N LYS A 69 -6.48 0.87 -4.52
CA LYS A 69 -5.25 1.38 -5.11
C LYS A 69 -4.87 0.64 -6.38
N THR A 70 -4.91 -0.69 -6.34
CA THR A 70 -4.62 -1.54 -7.50
C THR A 70 -5.60 -1.25 -8.65
N MET A 71 -6.88 -1.11 -8.34
CA MET A 71 -7.90 -0.79 -9.33
C MET A 71 -7.66 0.56 -9.98
N LEU A 72 -7.32 1.59 -9.20
CA LEU A 72 -6.98 2.92 -9.71
C LEU A 72 -5.78 2.86 -10.67
N ASP A 73 -4.73 2.14 -10.29
CA ASP A 73 -3.53 1.99 -11.13
C ASP A 73 -3.86 1.31 -12.46
N ARG A 74 -4.71 0.28 -12.44
CA ARG A 74 -5.14 -0.42 -13.65
C ARG A 74 -5.99 0.47 -14.55
N LEU A 75 -6.91 1.24 -13.97
CA LEU A 75 -7.74 2.17 -14.74
C LEU A 75 -6.91 3.30 -15.35
N ALA A 76 -5.96 3.84 -14.60
CA ALA A 76 -5.05 4.85 -15.11
C ALA A 76 -4.26 4.34 -16.32
N ARG A 77 -3.70 3.13 -16.21
CA ARG A 77 -3.01 2.49 -17.35
C ARG A 77 -3.92 2.26 -18.54
N TYR A 78 -5.13 1.80 -18.29
CA TYR A 78 -6.11 1.60 -19.35
C TYR A 78 -6.38 2.89 -20.12
N MET A 79 -6.59 4.00 -19.41
CA MET A 79 -6.82 5.31 -20.02
C MET A 79 -5.60 5.83 -20.78
N GLU A 80 -4.39 5.59 -20.26
CA GLU A 80 -3.13 6.02 -20.88
C GLU A 80 -2.81 5.25 -22.15
N THR A 81 -3.11 3.95 -22.18
CA THR A 81 -2.66 3.04 -23.24
C THR A 81 -3.74 2.72 -24.27
N THR A 82 -5.00 2.99 -23.98
CA THR A 82 -6.10 2.68 -24.90
C THR A 82 -6.25 3.76 -25.94
N SER A 83 -6.17 3.38 -27.21
CA SER A 83 -6.37 4.29 -28.33
C SER A 83 -7.84 4.69 -28.44
N ILE A 84 -8.09 5.96 -28.77
CA ILE A 84 -9.43 6.46 -29.01
C ILE A 84 -9.86 6.09 -30.42
N ASP A 85 -10.96 5.36 -30.55
CA ASP A 85 -11.57 5.02 -31.81
C ASP A 85 -12.90 5.77 -31.95
N HIS A 86 -12.99 6.66 -32.95
CA HIS A 86 -14.16 7.48 -33.24
C HIS A 86 -15.16 6.81 -34.15
N GLY A 87 -14.90 5.58 -34.58
CA GLY A 87 -15.79 4.83 -35.46
C GLY A 87 -17.13 4.50 -34.82
N ARG A 88 -18.06 3.99 -35.65
CA ARG A 88 -19.42 3.65 -35.20
C ARG A 88 -19.44 2.65 -34.06
N ASP A 89 -18.50 1.67 -34.11
CA ASP A 89 -18.29 0.68 -33.03
C ASP A 89 -17.08 1.03 -32.16
N GLY A 90 -16.76 2.34 -32.09
CA GLY A 90 -15.60 2.81 -31.33
C GLY A 90 -15.81 2.80 -29.82
N ASN A 91 -14.73 3.07 -29.13
CA ASN A 91 -14.66 3.00 -27.65
C ASN A 91 -14.74 4.35 -26.95
N LEU A 92 -15.03 5.44 -27.69
CA LEU A 92 -15.02 6.80 -27.11
C LEU A 92 -16.00 6.95 -25.94
N THR A 93 -17.24 6.46 -26.11
CA THR A 93 -18.27 6.53 -25.06
C THR A 93 -17.84 5.73 -23.83
N ALA A 94 -17.30 4.53 -24.03
CA ALA A 94 -16.80 3.70 -22.94
C ALA A 94 -15.65 4.38 -22.20
N LEU A 95 -14.71 5.02 -22.92
CA LEU A 95 -13.59 5.75 -22.33
C LEU A 95 -14.07 6.97 -21.54
N VAL A 96 -15.02 7.72 -22.06
CA VAL A 96 -15.62 8.90 -21.37
C VAL A 96 -16.31 8.45 -20.09
N ASN A 97 -17.07 7.36 -20.14
CA ASN A 97 -17.75 6.81 -18.96
C ASN A 97 -16.75 6.32 -17.91
N THR A 98 -15.66 5.67 -18.35
CA THR A 98 -14.58 5.24 -17.45
C THR A 98 -13.92 6.43 -16.78
N ALA A 99 -13.62 7.49 -17.54
CA ALA A 99 -13.04 8.72 -16.99
C ALA A 99 -13.96 9.38 -15.96
N ALA A 100 -15.27 9.41 -16.22
CA ALA A 100 -16.25 9.96 -15.28
C ALA A 100 -16.30 9.15 -13.98
N LYS A 101 -16.26 7.82 -14.07
CA LYS A 101 -16.25 6.93 -12.91
C LYS A 101 -14.92 6.93 -12.17
N PHE A 102 -13.84 7.24 -12.84
CA PHE A 102 -12.50 7.32 -12.24
C PHE A 102 -12.48 8.29 -11.05
N ASP A 103 -13.15 9.43 -11.18
CA ASP A 103 -13.19 10.40 -10.10
C ASP A 103 -13.93 9.86 -8.87
N GLN A 104 -15.01 9.10 -9.05
CA GLN A 104 -15.71 8.44 -7.95
C GLN A 104 -14.83 7.41 -7.25
N ILE A 105 -14.08 6.63 -8.01
CA ILE A 105 -13.15 5.64 -7.46
C ILE A 105 -12.01 6.34 -6.73
N ARG A 106 -11.52 7.45 -7.26
CA ARG A 106 -10.51 8.28 -6.61
C ARG A 106 -11.00 8.80 -5.25
N GLN A 107 -12.26 9.23 -5.15
CA GLN A 107 -12.86 9.64 -3.88
C GLN A 107 -12.95 8.47 -2.89
N SER A 108 -13.33 7.28 -3.37
CA SER A 108 -13.33 6.05 -2.57
C SER A 108 -11.93 5.70 -2.08
N PHE A 109 -10.91 5.90 -2.91
CA PHE A 109 -9.51 5.70 -2.53
C PHE A 109 -9.10 6.64 -1.39
N LYS A 110 -9.45 7.91 -1.47
CA LYS A 110 -9.16 8.88 -0.41
C LYS A 110 -9.81 8.49 0.90
N GLY A 111 -11.06 8.03 0.86
CA GLY A 111 -11.76 7.52 2.03
C GLY A 111 -11.09 6.29 2.63
N ALA A 112 -10.75 5.32 1.79
CA ALA A 112 -10.07 4.10 2.22
C ALA A 112 -8.68 4.38 2.80
N TYR A 113 -7.94 5.33 2.21
CA TYR A 113 -6.64 5.79 2.73
C TYR A 113 -6.78 6.40 4.12
N THR A 114 -7.76 7.28 4.30
CA THR A 114 -8.04 7.92 5.60
C THR A 114 -8.43 6.89 6.65
N ASP A 115 -9.30 5.94 6.30
CA ASP A 115 -9.73 4.88 7.20
C ASP A 115 -8.56 3.99 7.62
N MET A 116 -7.73 3.60 6.65
CA MET A 116 -6.53 2.80 6.91
C MET A 116 -5.56 3.53 7.84
N LYS A 117 -5.30 4.81 7.57
CA LYS A 117 -4.40 5.62 8.37
C LYS A 117 -4.91 5.80 9.81
N ASN A 118 -6.21 6.07 9.97
CA ASN A 118 -6.85 6.21 11.28
C ASN A 118 -6.81 4.90 12.06
N GLU A 119 -7.02 3.77 11.40
CA GLU A 119 -6.93 2.45 12.03
C GLU A 119 -5.52 2.18 12.55
N GLN A 120 -4.48 2.46 11.75
CA GLN A 120 -3.10 2.29 12.17
C GLN A 120 -2.75 3.15 13.38
N GLN A 121 -3.14 4.42 13.37
CA GLN A 121 -2.92 5.33 14.49
C GLN A 121 -3.67 4.90 15.75
N SER A 122 -4.91 4.47 15.59
CA SER A 122 -5.73 3.93 16.70
C SER A 122 -5.12 2.68 17.31
N SER A 123 -4.62 1.78 16.47
CA SER A 123 -3.96 0.54 16.90
C SER A 123 -2.72 0.84 17.76
N VAL A 124 -1.88 1.79 17.31
CA VAL A 124 -0.70 2.22 18.07
C VAL A 124 -1.11 2.85 19.40
N ARG A 125 -2.08 3.75 19.39
CA ARG A 125 -2.59 4.41 20.62
C ARG A 125 -3.24 3.41 21.56
N GLY A 126 -4.03 2.48 21.03
CA GLY A 126 -4.66 1.42 21.80
C GLY A 126 -3.65 0.51 22.48
N GLY A 127 -2.57 0.15 21.77
CA GLY A 127 -1.47 -0.62 22.32
C GLY A 127 -0.76 0.10 23.46
N GLN A 128 -0.50 1.39 23.30
CA GLN A 128 0.08 2.23 24.34
C GLN A 128 -0.85 2.38 25.53
N GLY A 129 -2.14 2.59 25.30
CA GLY A 129 -3.15 2.69 26.35
C GLY A 129 -3.22 1.43 27.18
N LEU A 130 -3.23 0.27 26.54
CA LEU A 130 -3.24 -1.03 27.24
C LEU A 130 -1.99 -1.23 28.09
N ALA A 131 -0.83 -0.80 27.60
CA ALA A 131 0.40 -0.89 28.38
C ALA A 131 0.35 -0.02 29.64
N TYR A 132 -0.24 1.16 29.55
CA TYR A 132 -0.46 2.03 30.71
C TYR A 132 -1.46 1.46 31.69
N ASP A 133 -2.55 0.88 31.21
CA ASP A 133 -3.60 0.31 32.05
C ASP A 133 -3.14 -0.93 32.80
N GLN A 134 -2.10 -1.60 32.33
CA GLN A 134 -1.52 -2.77 32.98
C GLN A 134 -0.45 -2.42 34.01
N LEU A 135 -0.03 -1.19 34.02
CA LEU A 135 0.93 -0.68 35.01
C LEU A 135 0.24 -0.13 36.25
#